data_3ef3fb456f315f8d3d5569ed55404686
#
_entry.id   3ef3fb456f315f8d3d5569ed55404686
#
_cell.length_a   1.000
_cell.length_b   1.000
_cell.length_c   1.000
_cell.angle_alpha   90.00
_cell.angle_beta   90.00
_cell.angle_gamma   90.00
#
_symmetry.space_group_name_H-M   'P 1'
#
loop_
_entity.id
_entity.type
_entity.pdbx_description
1 polymer ?
#
loop_
_entity_poly.entity_id
_entity_poly.type
_entity_poly.pdbx_seq_one_letter_code
_entity_poly.pdbx_strand_id
1 'polypeptide(L)'
;MDQLDRKIIAELRLNGRATYAELGRTVGLSPSSVHERVGKLEAAGIITGYHAVVDPRAVGLGVTALVGIQPTDTASDDDVAVSLGELAEVESCYAVAGDQAFVVKVRVETVDELERTLGRLRRIGGVARTHTTVVLSTRFEGRPNNTGLDLPGDRPDGGVAS
;
A
#
# COMPACT_ATOMS: atom_id res chain seq x y z
N MET A 1 13.03 -14.00 11.55
CA MET A 1 12.97 -12.56 11.90
C MET A 1 13.03 -12.41 13.41
N ASP A 2 14.07 -11.78 13.93
CA ASP A 2 14.29 -11.52 15.35
C ASP A 2 13.85 -10.08 15.76
N GLN A 3 14.08 -9.71 17.03
CA GLN A 3 13.69 -8.39 17.54
C GLN A 3 14.50 -7.24 16.90
N LEU A 4 15.76 -7.48 16.53
CA LEU A 4 16.58 -6.48 15.85
C LEU A 4 16.10 -6.25 14.42
N ASP A 5 15.70 -7.31 13.72
CA ASP A 5 15.12 -7.20 12.39
C ASP A 5 13.82 -6.38 12.42
N ARG A 6 12.96 -6.61 13.43
CA ARG A 6 11.72 -5.84 13.61
C ARG A 6 12.01 -4.35 13.83
N LYS A 7 13.03 -4.01 14.63
CA LYS A 7 13.45 -2.63 14.85
C LYS A 7 13.97 -1.99 13.56
N ILE A 8 14.81 -2.69 12.81
CA ILE A 8 15.32 -2.21 11.52
C ILE A 8 14.14 -1.93 10.57
N ILE A 9 13.18 -2.84 10.47
CA ILE A 9 11.99 -2.65 9.63
C ILE A 9 11.17 -1.44 10.10
N ALA A 10 10.96 -1.28 11.40
CA ALA A 10 10.21 -0.15 11.95
C ALA A 10 10.84 1.19 11.57
N GLU A 11 12.16 1.31 11.72
CA GLU A 11 12.90 2.51 11.34
C GLU A 11 12.84 2.77 9.82
N LEU A 12 13.04 1.75 8.99
CA LEU A 12 12.95 1.86 7.54
C LEU A 12 11.55 2.24 7.05
N ARG A 13 10.50 1.82 7.75
CA ARG A 13 9.12 2.23 7.45
C ARG A 13 8.85 3.69 7.78
N LEU A 14 9.55 4.26 8.74
CA LEU A 14 9.48 5.69 9.08
C LEU A 14 10.37 6.52 8.15
N ASN A 15 11.56 6.02 7.84
CA ASN A 15 12.53 6.68 6.97
C ASN A 15 13.23 5.66 6.06
N GLY A 16 12.66 5.45 4.87
CA GLY A 16 13.24 4.54 3.86
C GLY A 16 14.60 4.99 3.30
N ARG A 17 15.09 6.18 3.67
CA ARG A 17 16.41 6.70 3.30
C ARG A 17 17.42 6.62 4.44
N ALA A 18 17.07 6.04 5.58
CA ALA A 18 18.00 5.86 6.69
C ALA A 18 19.23 5.06 6.23
N THR A 19 20.40 5.57 6.54
CA THR A 19 21.67 4.89 6.26
C THR A 19 21.89 3.72 7.23
N TYR A 20 22.68 2.73 6.81
CA TYR A 20 23.02 1.61 7.70
C TYR A 20 23.76 2.07 8.97
N ALA A 21 24.47 3.20 8.91
CA ALA A 21 25.10 3.79 10.09
C ALA A 21 24.07 4.39 11.07
N GLU A 22 23.02 5.02 10.56
CA GLU A 22 21.91 5.55 11.38
C GLU A 22 21.14 4.40 12.02
N LEU A 23 20.72 3.42 11.21
CA LEU A 23 20.04 2.22 11.69
C LEU A 23 20.89 1.50 12.76
N GLY A 24 22.19 1.34 12.49
CA GLY A 24 23.10 0.69 13.43
C GLY A 24 23.15 1.38 14.79
N ARG A 25 23.16 2.72 14.81
CA ARG A 25 23.10 3.50 16.07
C ARG A 25 21.79 3.25 16.83
N THR A 26 20.67 3.19 16.12
CA THR A 26 19.34 2.97 16.73
C THR A 26 19.20 1.56 17.31
N VAL A 27 19.73 0.54 16.61
CA VAL A 27 19.55 -0.87 17.02
C VAL A 27 20.75 -1.44 17.78
N GLY A 28 21.84 -0.68 17.95
CA GLY A 28 23.04 -1.11 18.66
C GLY A 28 23.90 -2.10 17.86
N LEU A 29 23.97 -1.96 16.53
CA LEU A 29 24.74 -2.81 15.63
C LEU A 29 25.75 -2.01 14.80
N SER A 30 26.76 -2.72 14.26
CA SER A 30 27.64 -2.14 13.25
C SER A 30 26.89 -1.94 11.91
N PRO A 31 27.29 -0.96 11.07
CA PRO A 31 26.69 -0.78 9.76
C PRO A 31 26.74 -2.03 8.87
N SER A 32 27.82 -2.81 8.94
CA SER A 32 27.97 -4.06 8.22
C SER A 32 26.97 -5.13 8.66
N SER A 33 26.72 -5.25 9.98
CA SER A 33 25.72 -6.15 10.52
C SER A 33 24.29 -5.74 10.12
N VAL A 34 24.00 -4.43 10.05
CA VAL A 34 22.71 -3.94 9.55
C VAL A 34 22.55 -4.26 8.07
N HIS A 35 23.58 -3.99 7.26
CA HIS A 35 23.57 -4.31 5.82
C HIS A 35 23.27 -5.79 5.57
N GLU A 36 23.95 -6.70 6.31
CA GLU A 36 23.69 -8.14 6.18
C GLU A 36 22.25 -8.52 6.53
N ARG A 37 21.69 -7.94 7.61
CA ARG A 37 20.31 -8.19 8.03
C ARG A 37 19.30 -7.66 7.03
N VAL A 38 19.48 -6.43 6.55
CA VAL A 38 18.60 -5.84 5.52
C VAL A 38 18.63 -6.71 4.26
N GLY A 39 19.81 -7.13 3.78
CA GLY A 39 19.91 -8.00 2.62
C GLY A 39 19.19 -9.35 2.80
N LYS A 40 19.21 -9.93 4.01
CA LYS A 40 18.44 -11.16 4.31
C LYS A 40 16.92 -10.89 4.30
N LEU A 41 16.47 -9.75 4.79
CA LEU A 41 15.05 -9.36 4.78
C LEU A 41 14.54 -9.09 3.37
N GLU A 42 15.37 -8.49 2.51
CA GLU A 42 15.07 -8.29 1.08
C GLU A 42 15.03 -9.62 0.34
N ALA A 43 16.03 -10.48 0.52
CA ALA A 43 16.08 -11.79 -0.11
C ALA A 43 14.91 -12.71 0.31
N ALA A 44 14.42 -12.55 1.53
CA ALA A 44 13.25 -13.26 2.05
C ALA A 44 11.90 -12.64 1.61
N GLY A 45 11.91 -11.53 0.85
CA GLY A 45 10.71 -10.82 0.42
C GLY A 45 9.93 -10.15 1.57
N ILE A 46 10.56 -9.96 2.74
CA ILE A 46 9.96 -9.24 3.88
C ILE A 46 10.01 -7.74 3.61
N ILE A 47 11.14 -7.24 3.10
CA ILE A 47 11.25 -5.91 2.51
C ILE A 47 11.06 -6.10 1.00
N THR A 48 9.95 -5.61 0.48
CA THR A 48 9.56 -5.78 -0.93
C THR A 48 10.01 -4.63 -1.82
N GLY A 49 10.52 -3.54 -1.23
CA GLY A 49 11.00 -2.39 -1.96
C GLY A 49 11.02 -1.11 -1.13
N TYR A 50 11.51 -0.04 -1.74
CA TYR A 50 11.57 1.31 -1.18
C TYR A 50 10.92 2.26 -2.15
N HIS A 51 9.94 3.03 -1.71
CA HIS A 51 9.20 3.95 -2.55
C HIS A 51 9.18 5.35 -1.95
N ALA A 52 9.32 6.36 -2.80
CA ALA A 52 9.07 7.73 -2.38
C ALA A 52 7.56 7.95 -2.18
N VAL A 53 7.18 8.53 -1.06
CA VAL A 53 5.83 9.06 -0.86
C VAL A 53 5.79 10.45 -1.50
N VAL A 54 4.97 10.60 -2.54
CA VAL A 54 4.84 11.83 -3.32
C VAL A 54 3.43 12.37 -3.16
N ASP A 55 3.29 13.71 -3.03
CA ASP A 55 1.97 14.34 -3.11
C ASP A 55 1.40 14.15 -4.52
N PRO A 56 0.28 13.41 -4.66
CA PRO A 56 -0.28 13.12 -5.98
C PRO A 56 -0.65 14.39 -6.76
N ARG A 57 -1.08 15.44 -6.07
CA ARG A 57 -1.44 16.71 -6.70
C ARG A 57 -0.21 17.42 -7.28
N ALA A 58 0.93 17.30 -6.62
CA ALA A 58 2.18 17.87 -7.10
C ALA A 58 2.67 17.25 -8.42
N VAL A 59 2.24 16.02 -8.71
CA VAL A 59 2.53 15.31 -9.98
C VAL A 59 1.32 15.24 -10.91
N GLY A 60 0.32 16.11 -10.70
CA GLY A 60 -0.84 16.24 -11.59
C GLY A 60 -1.99 15.25 -11.31
N LEU A 61 -1.84 14.30 -10.39
CA LEU A 61 -2.84 13.27 -10.13
C LEU A 61 -3.87 13.73 -9.09
N GLY A 62 -4.72 14.68 -9.47
CA GLY A 62 -5.65 15.37 -8.58
C GLY A 62 -6.95 14.64 -8.26
N VAL A 63 -7.33 13.62 -9.03
CA VAL A 63 -8.59 12.90 -8.88
C VAL A 63 -8.35 11.48 -8.41
N THR A 64 -8.97 11.10 -7.29
CA THR A 64 -8.91 9.75 -6.74
C THR A 64 -10.31 9.16 -6.66
N ALA A 65 -10.46 7.89 -7.02
CA ALA A 65 -11.69 7.14 -6.86
C ALA A 65 -11.42 5.75 -6.30
N LEU A 66 -12.37 5.26 -5.51
CA LEU A 66 -12.47 3.85 -5.11
C LEU A 66 -13.53 3.20 -5.99
N VAL A 67 -13.15 2.16 -6.71
CA VAL A 67 -14.06 1.49 -7.63
C VAL A 67 -14.22 0.05 -7.21
N GLY A 68 -15.44 -0.29 -6.78
CA GLY A 68 -15.84 -1.66 -6.52
C GLY A 68 -16.08 -2.40 -7.82
N ILE A 69 -15.55 -3.59 -7.92
CA ILE A 69 -15.64 -4.47 -9.09
C ILE A 69 -16.45 -5.71 -8.70
N GLN A 70 -17.50 -5.98 -9.46
CA GLN A 70 -18.27 -7.21 -9.35
C GLN A 70 -18.01 -8.05 -10.60
N PRO A 71 -17.34 -9.21 -10.47
CA PRO A 71 -17.17 -10.13 -11.59
C PRO A 71 -18.47 -10.78 -12.01
N THR A 72 -18.47 -11.38 -13.20
CA THR A 72 -19.53 -12.33 -13.62
C THR A 72 -19.36 -13.65 -12.88
N ASP A 73 -20.45 -14.42 -12.73
CA ASP A 73 -20.43 -15.72 -12.04
C ASP A 73 -19.48 -16.75 -12.68
N THR A 74 -19.08 -16.53 -13.92
CA THR A 74 -18.21 -17.44 -14.68
C THR A 74 -16.77 -16.95 -14.80
N ALA A 75 -16.45 -15.75 -14.30
CA ALA A 75 -15.10 -15.21 -14.38
C ALA A 75 -14.18 -15.83 -13.32
N SER A 76 -12.91 -15.98 -13.67
CA SER A 76 -11.86 -16.24 -12.70
C SER A 76 -11.49 -14.92 -12.02
N ASP A 77 -11.55 -14.88 -10.69
CA ASP A 77 -11.12 -13.72 -9.90
C ASP A 77 -9.64 -13.38 -10.15
N ASP A 78 -8.79 -14.38 -10.31
CA ASP A 78 -7.35 -14.18 -10.60
C ASP A 78 -7.14 -13.51 -11.96
N ASP A 79 -7.87 -13.92 -13.01
CA ASP A 79 -7.76 -13.32 -14.34
C ASP A 79 -8.25 -11.87 -14.34
N VAL A 80 -9.33 -11.59 -13.61
CA VAL A 80 -9.84 -10.22 -13.42
C VAL A 80 -8.81 -9.37 -12.66
N ALA A 81 -8.22 -9.89 -11.59
CA ALA A 81 -7.21 -9.17 -10.81
C ALA A 81 -5.96 -8.85 -11.64
N VAL A 82 -5.49 -9.78 -12.48
CA VAL A 82 -4.37 -9.55 -13.41
C VAL A 82 -4.71 -8.42 -14.37
N SER A 83 -5.88 -8.47 -15.00
CA SER A 83 -6.33 -7.46 -15.97
C SER A 83 -6.51 -6.07 -15.32
N LEU A 84 -6.95 -6.02 -14.06
CA LEU A 84 -7.02 -4.77 -13.29
C LEU A 84 -5.62 -4.17 -13.06
N GLY A 85 -4.62 -5.02 -12.81
CA GLY A 85 -3.22 -4.62 -12.60
C GLY A 85 -2.50 -4.11 -13.86
N GLU A 86 -3.04 -4.36 -15.07
CA GLU A 86 -2.50 -3.85 -16.33
C GLU A 86 -2.84 -2.36 -16.57
N LEU A 87 -3.81 -1.80 -15.84
CA LEU A 87 -4.17 -0.40 -15.95
C LEU A 87 -3.27 0.46 -15.08
N ALA A 88 -2.47 1.33 -15.69
CA ALA A 88 -1.52 2.20 -14.98
C ALA A 88 -2.18 3.13 -13.96
N GLU A 89 -3.45 3.48 -14.15
CA GLU A 89 -4.23 4.31 -13.25
C GLU A 89 -4.72 3.58 -12.00
N VAL A 90 -4.61 2.25 -11.98
CA VAL A 90 -4.93 1.43 -10.81
C VAL A 90 -3.72 1.34 -9.90
N GLU A 91 -3.73 2.07 -8.79
CA GLU A 91 -2.64 2.06 -7.81
C GLU A 91 -2.72 0.87 -6.84
N SER A 92 -3.92 0.38 -6.55
CA SER A 92 -4.13 -0.70 -5.59
C SER A 92 -5.35 -1.52 -5.98
N CYS A 93 -5.28 -2.82 -5.72
CA CYS A 93 -6.38 -3.75 -5.88
C CYS A 93 -6.49 -4.61 -4.61
N TYR A 94 -7.65 -4.63 -4.01
CA TYR A 94 -7.96 -5.38 -2.80
C TYR A 94 -9.08 -6.38 -3.10
N ALA A 95 -8.86 -7.66 -2.84
CA ALA A 95 -9.94 -8.62 -2.75
C ALA A 95 -10.71 -8.37 -1.44
N VAL A 96 -12.02 -8.27 -1.54
CA VAL A 96 -12.87 -7.93 -0.41
C VAL A 96 -14.03 -8.92 -0.25
N ALA A 97 -14.55 -9.03 0.97
CA ALA A 97 -15.76 -9.79 1.22
C ALA A 97 -16.99 -8.88 1.08
N GLY A 98 -18.06 -9.36 0.47
CA GLY A 98 -19.32 -8.65 0.27
C GLY A 98 -19.82 -8.76 -1.17
N ASP A 99 -20.63 -7.79 -1.59
CA ASP A 99 -21.25 -7.77 -2.93
C ASP A 99 -20.25 -7.52 -4.08
N GLN A 100 -19.08 -7.03 -3.76
CA GLN A 100 -17.97 -6.77 -4.69
C GLN A 100 -16.86 -7.77 -4.40
N ALA A 101 -16.20 -8.30 -5.42
CA ALA A 101 -15.02 -9.15 -5.22
C ALA A 101 -13.75 -8.32 -5.03
N PHE A 102 -13.68 -7.16 -5.69
CA PHE A 102 -12.52 -6.28 -5.58
C PHE A 102 -12.92 -4.84 -5.32
N VAL A 103 -12.03 -4.12 -4.63
CA VAL A 103 -12.02 -2.66 -4.59
C VAL A 103 -10.67 -2.19 -5.13
N VAL A 104 -10.68 -1.38 -6.17
CA VAL A 104 -9.46 -0.78 -6.71
C VAL A 104 -9.41 0.70 -6.38
N LYS A 105 -8.21 1.20 -6.11
CA LYS A 105 -7.93 2.63 -6.02
C LYS A 105 -7.40 3.11 -7.36
N VAL A 106 -8.14 4.02 -7.97
CA VAL A 106 -7.79 4.69 -9.23
C VAL A 106 -7.34 6.10 -8.95
N ARG A 107 -6.29 6.56 -9.62
CA ARG A 107 -5.82 7.93 -9.53
C ARG A 107 -5.46 8.48 -10.90
N VAL A 108 -5.99 9.66 -11.21
CA VAL A 108 -5.90 10.30 -12.52
C VAL A 108 -5.80 11.83 -12.40
N GLU A 109 -5.46 12.51 -13.50
CA GLU A 109 -5.36 13.97 -13.53
C GLU A 109 -6.71 14.66 -13.45
N THR A 110 -7.68 14.20 -14.24
CA THR A 110 -8.96 14.88 -14.46
C THR A 110 -10.15 13.93 -14.30
N VAL A 111 -11.34 14.52 -14.17
CA VAL A 111 -12.61 13.76 -14.17
C VAL A 111 -12.86 13.08 -15.53
N ASP A 112 -12.46 13.72 -16.63
CA ASP A 112 -12.57 13.12 -17.97
C ASP A 112 -11.70 11.86 -18.10
N GLU A 113 -10.50 11.89 -17.51
CA GLU A 113 -9.62 10.71 -17.45
C GLU A 113 -10.21 9.62 -16.56
N LEU A 114 -10.86 10.00 -15.46
CA LEU A 114 -11.60 9.04 -14.62
C LEU A 114 -12.70 8.36 -15.43
N GLU A 115 -13.51 9.11 -16.19
CA GLU A 115 -14.57 8.54 -17.03
C GLU A 115 -14.01 7.53 -18.04
N ARG A 116 -12.91 7.87 -18.73
CA ARG A 116 -12.23 6.95 -19.65
C ARG A 116 -11.73 5.69 -18.95
N THR A 117 -11.13 5.84 -17.77
CA THR A 117 -10.63 4.72 -16.98
C THR A 117 -11.78 3.81 -16.52
N LEU A 118 -12.88 4.38 -16.05
CA LEU A 118 -14.09 3.62 -15.70
C LEU A 118 -14.65 2.87 -16.93
N GLY A 119 -14.57 3.48 -18.11
CA GLY A 119 -14.93 2.82 -19.36
C GLY A 119 -14.03 1.63 -19.69
N ARG A 120 -12.73 1.72 -19.41
CA ARG A 120 -11.79 0.59 -19.58
C ARG A 120 -12.04 -0.51 -18.56
N LEU A 121 -12.23 -0.18 -17.28
CA LEU A 121 -12.56 -1.15 -16.22
C LEU A 121 -13.80 -1.97 -16.58
N ARG A 122 -14.85 -1.33 -17.08
CA ARG A 122 -16.09 -2.02 -17.52
C ARG A 122 -15.92 -2.93 -18.73
N ARG A 123 -14.87 -2.74 -19.52
CA ARG A 123 -14.56 -3.57 -20.69
C ARG A 123 -13.63 -4.73 -20.39
N ILE A 124 -13.09 -4.82 -19.18
CA ILE A 124 -12.32 -5.99 -18.77
C ILE A 124 -13.21 -7.23 -18.83
N GLY A 125 -12.71 -8.27 -19.50
CA GLY A 125 -13.41 -9.55 -19.56
C GLY A 125 -13.68 -10.11 -18.16
N GLY A 126 -14.92 -10.51 -17.90
CA GLY A 126 -15.30 -11.01 -16.59
C GLY A 126 -15.80 -9.96 -15.60
N VAL A 127 -15.76 -8.67 -15.91
CA VAL A 127 -16.39 -7.62 -15.08
C VAL A 127 -17.86 -7.47 -15.46
N ALA A 128 -18.76 -7.74 -14.49
CA ALA A 128 -20.21 -7.58 -14.67
C ALA A 128 -20.67 -6.15 -14.33
N ARG A 129 -20.14 -5.58 -13.26
CA ARG A 129 -20.59 -4.29 -12.75
C ARG A 129 -19.48 -3.55 -11.99
N THR A 130 -19.53 -2.23 -12.02
CA THR A 130 -18.64 -1.36 -11.24
C THR A 130 -19.44 -0.39 -10.39
N HIS A 131 -18.94 -0.11 -9.20
CA HIS A 131 -19.48 0.92 -8.30
C HIS A 131 -18.38 1.91 -7.95
N THR A 132 -18.55 3.19 -8.28
CA THR A 132 -17.51 4.22 -8.15
C THR A 132 -17.84 5.18 -7.01
N THR A 133 -16.88 5.37 -6.11
CA THR A 133 -16.91 6.40 -5.07
C THR A 133 -15.76 7.37 -5.32
N VAL A 134 -16.06 8.63 -5.65
CA VAL A 134 -15.03 9.66 -5.82
C VAL A 134 -14.59 10.17 -4.46
N VAL A 135 -13.28 10.21 -4.25
CA VAL A 135 -12.67 10.71 -3.01
C VAL A 135 -12.61 12.25 -3.07
N LEU A 136 -13.34 12.92 -2.21
CA LEU A 136 -13.35 14.38 -2.15
C LEU A 136 -12.07 14.94 -1.50
N SER A 137 -11.55 14.26 -0.49
CA SER A 137 -10.28 14.63 0.16
C SER A 137 -9.65 13.42 0.85
N THR A 138 -8.35 13.28 0.73
CA THR A 138 -7.56 12.30 1.50
C THR A 138 -7.13 12.92 2.81
N ARG A 139 -7.57 12.38 3.94
CA ARG A 139 -7.19 12.86 5.28
C ARG A 139 -5.83 12.35 5.71
N PHE A 140 -5.56 11.10 5.41
CA PHE A 140 -4.24 10.46 5.51
C PHE A 140 -4.23 9.18 4.68
N GLU A 141 -3.05 8.79 4.21
CA GLU A 141 -2.83 7.57 3.43
C GLU A 141 -1.43 7.03 3.70
N GLY A 142 -1.25 5.73 3.58
CA GLY A 142 0.07 5.09 3.64
C GLY A 142 0.84 5.26 4.94
N ARG A 143 0.17 5.58 6.07
CA ARG A 143 0.85 5.70 7.35
C ARG A 143 1.52 4.39 7.73
N PRO A 144 2.77 4.42 8.20
CA PRO A 144 3.40 3.23 8.74
C PRO A 144 2.58 2.68 9.91
N ASN A 145 2.10 1.46 9.80
CA ASN A 145 1.49 0.74 10.91
C ASN A 145 2.54 -0.20 11.49
N ASN A 146 3.09 0.15 12.64
CA ASN A 146 4.09 -0.65 13.36
C ASN A 146 3.48 -1.60 14.41
N THR A 147 2.15 -1.72 14.47
CA THR A 147 1.45 -2.70 15.29
C THR A 147 1.93 -4.11 14.91
N GLY A 148 2.45 -4.87 15.84
CA GLY A 148 3.09 -6.18 15.55
C GLY A 148 4.59 -6.12 15.27
N LEU A 149 5.18 -4.91 15.18
CA LEU A 149 6.62 -4.71 15.26
C LEU A 149 7.03 -4.32 16.69
N ASP A 150 6.16 -4.55 17.68
CA ASP A 150 6.23 -4.11 19.09
C ASP A 150 7.65 -3.82 19.55
N LEU A 151 8.01 -2.54 19.58
CA LEU A 151 9.21 -2.05 20.24
C LEU A 151 8.88 -1.90 21.73
N PRO A 152 9.71 -2.41 22.65
CA PRO A 152 9.51 -2.16 24.07
C PRO A 152 9.56 -0.65 24.32
N GLY A 153 8.44 -0.04 24.69
CA GLY A 153 8.30 1.39 24.99
C GLY A 153 7.20 2.14 24.25
N ASP A 154 6.59 1.56 23.23
CA ASP A 154 5.62 2.26 22.37
C ASP A 154 4.15 1.84 22.63
N ARG A 155 3.83 1.39 23.84
CA ARG A 155 2.44 1.33 24.27
C ARG A 155 2.07 2.70 24.81
N PRO A 156 1.14 3.44 24.18
CA PRO A 156 0.53 4.56 24.88
C PRO A 156 -0.10 3.99 26.16
N ASP A 157 0.34 4.49 27.31
CA ASP A 157 -0.27 4.18 28.60
C ASP A 157 -1.77 4.28 28.45
N GLY A 158 -2.44 3.14 28.57
CA GLY A 158 -3.89 3.05 28.61
C GLY A 158 -4.41 3.77 29.82
N GLY A 159 -4.52 5.09 29.71
CA GLY A 159 -5.27 5.91 30.64
C GLY A 159 -6.74 5.56 30.56
N VAL A 160 -7.17 4.52 31.27
CA VAL A 160 -8.57 4.34 31.63
C VAL A 160 -8.84 5.40 32.71
N ALA A 161 -9.34 6.54 32.29
CA ALA A 161 -9.99 7.47 33.20
C ALA A 161 -11.31 6.89 33.65
N SER A 162 -11.44 6.71 34.94
CA SER A 162 -12.67 6.36 35.67
C SER A 162 -13.78 7.39 35.45
#